data_65b688627944d6b52c8136173fd40cb5
#
_entry.id   65b688627944d6b52c8136173fd40cb5
#
_cell.length_a   1.000
_cell.length_b   1.000
_cell.length_c   1.000
_cell.angle_alpha   90.00
_cell.angle_beta   90.00
_cell.angle_gamma   90.00
#
_symmetry.space_group_name_H-M   'P 1'
#
loop_
_entity.id
_entity.type
_entity.pdbx_description
1 polymer ?
#
loop_
_entity_poly.entity_id
_entity_poly.type
_entity_poly.pdbx_seq_one_letter_code
_entity_poly.pdbx_strand_id
1 'polypeptide(L)'
;KKKSKKPLVICLIILLIAAAAGGTAWYMMQRHKPVEATEEFLTGMQNMDFSTMENLLQSHDLSALDDADIRDSAYTDCFTTVNKKMTYKITKNKFDIQNGTAKVTVHMKYIDGTNIYAATIQEYTRKVAVAAYAGKEMTQDDIQEMLAALLAENASTADEKYSEIDITYPLIKIGND
;
A
#
# COMPACT_ATOMS: atom_id res chain seq x y z
N LYS A 1 5.32 -70.16 1.57
CA LYS A 1 6.17 -69.05 1.11
C LYS A 1 5.75 -67.77 1.83
N LYS A 2 6.55 -67.27 2.79
CA LYS A 2 6.34 -65.97 3.43
C LYS A 2 6.57 -64.87 2.38
N LYS A 3 5.50 -64.18 1.95
CA LYS A 3 5.60 -63.01 1.06
C LYS A 3 6.42 -61.93 1.78
N SER A 4 7.50 -61.51 1.16
CA SER A 4 8.39 -60.46 1.68
C SER A 4 7.56 -59.15 1.88
N LYS A 5 7.53 -58.62 3.09
CA LYS A 5 6.86 -57.34 3.41
C LYS A 5 7.68 -56.12 3.00
N LYS A 6 8.89 -56.32 2.43
CA LYS A 6 9.80 -55.27 2.00
C LYS A 6 9.23 -54.28 0.99
N PRO A 7 8.50 -54.71 -0.10
CA PRO A 7 7.95 -53.76 -1.06
C PRO A 7 6.85 -52.88 -0.43
N LEU A 8 6.09 -53.43 0.50
CA LEU A 8 5.00 -52.69 1.17
C LEU A 8 5.55 -51.59 2.09
N VAL A 9 6.65 -51.86 2.79
CA VAL A 9 7.34 -50.88 3.64
C VAL A 9 7.96 -49.76 2.78
N ILE A 10 8.54 -50.09 1.65
CA ILE A 10 9.11 -49.09 0.72
C ILE A 10 8.01 -48.16 0.16
N CYS A 11 6.87 -48.72 -0.27
CA CYS A 11 5.73 -47.93 -0.72
C CYS A 11 5.19 -46.99 0.35
N LEU A 12 5.16 -47.44 1.60
CA LEU A 12 4.69 -46.66 2.74
C LEU A 12 5.64 -45.49 3.07
N ILE A 13 6.95 -45.72 2.98
CA ILE A 13 7.98 -44.68 3.13
C ILE A 13 7.86 -43.62 2.01
N ILE A 14 7.69 -44.04 0.76
CA ILE A 14 7.52 -43.14 -0.39
C ILE A 14 6.26 -42.29 -0.22
N LEU A 15 5.14 -42.88 0.24
CA LEU A 15 3.90 -42.15 0.53
C LEU A 15 4.08 -41.12 1.64
N LEU A 16 4.81 -41.46 2.71
CA LEU A 16 5.09 -40.53 3.81
C LEU A 16 5.98 -39.37 3.35
N ILE A 17 6.96 -39.62 2.51
CA ILE A 17 7.84 -38.55 1.95
C ILE A 17 7.01 -37.65 1.03
N ALA A 18 6.14 -38.23 0.16
CA ALA A 18 5.29 -37.45 -0.72
C ALA A 18 4.29 -36.59 0.07
N ALA A 19 3.68 -37.13 1.12
CA ALA A 19 2.77 -36.41 1.99
C ALA A 19 3.50 -35.27 2.74
N ALA A 20 4.70 -35.51 3.24
CA ALA A 20 5.50 -34.47 3.88
C ALA A 20 5.93 -33.36 2.91
N ALA A 21 6.34 -33.72 1.69
CA ALA A 21 6.70 -32.76 0.65
C ALA A 21 5.50 -31.92 0.21
N GLY A 22 4.33 -32.56 0.02
CA GLY A 22 3.08 -31.86 -0.32
C GLY A 22 2.60 -30.93 0.79
N GLY A 23 2.68 -31.37 2.04
CA GLY A 23 2.32 -30.55 3.20
C GLY A 23 3.22 -29.31 3.37
N THR A 24 4.53 -29.47 3.16
CA THR A 24 5.47 -28.33 3.23
C THR A 24 5.27 -27.35 2.09
N ALA A 25 5.04 -27.81 0.86
CA ALA A 25 4.76 -26.96 -0.29
C ALA A 25 3.47 -26.17 -0.08
N TRP A 26 2.41 -26.82 0.38
CA TRP A 26 1.14 -26.18 0.71
C TRP A 26 1.31 -25.13 1.83
N TYR A 27 2.03 -25.45 2.91
CA TYR A 27 2.30 -24.52 4.00
C TYR A 27 3.07 -23.28 3.49
N MET A 28 4.10 -23.48 2.67
CA MET A 28 4.88 -22.38 2.08
C MET A 28 3.98 -21.47 1.22
N MET A 29 3.08 -22.06 0.45
CA MET A 29 2.11 -21.32 -0.38
C MET A 29 1.16 -20.48 0.48
N GLN A 30 0.58 -21.06 1.55
CA GLN A 30 -0.28 -20.33 2.49
C GLN A 30 0.47 -19.21 3.22
N ARG A 31 1.72 -19.43 3.60
CA ARG A 31 2.55 -18.43 4.24
C ARG A 31 2.88 -17.25 3.32
N HIS A 32 2.85 -17.45 2.01
CA HIS A 32 3.17 -16.39 1.04
C HIS A 32 1.99 -15.46 0.77
N LYS A 33 0.77 -15.95 0.84
CA LYS A 33 -0.47 -15.18 0.61
C LYS A 33 -0.55 -13.84 1.39
N PRO A 34 -0.23 -13.78 2.70
CA PRO A 34 -0.23 -12.50 3.42
C PRO A 34 0.78 -11.48 2.87
N VAL A 35 1.91 -11.96 2.35
CA VAL A 35 2.92 -11.12 1.72
C VAL A 35 2.37 -10.54 0.43
N GLU A 36 1.80 -11.38 -0.44
CA GLU A 36 1.17 -10.98 -1.70
C GLU A 36 0.05 -9.95 -1.49
N ALA A 37 -0.84 -10.19 -0.54
CA ALA A 37 -1.91 -9.24 -0.20
C ALA A 37 -1.35 -7.88 0.29
N THR A 38 -0.26 -7.90 1.06
CA THR A 38 0.40 -6.67 1.52
C THR A 38 1.05 -5.93 0.35
N GLU A 39 1.72 -6.65 -0.56
CA GLU A 39 2.34 -6.07 -1.76
C GLU A 39 1.29 -5.48 -2.71
N GLU A 40 0.16 -6.17 -2.88
CA GLU A 40 -0.97 -5.69 -3.67
C GLU A 40 -1.57 -4.40 -3.08
N PHE A 41 -1.78 -4.35 -1.77
CA PHE A 41 -2.24 -3.15 -1.07
C PHE A 41 -1.27 -1.97 -1.24
N LEU A 42 0.04 -2.21 -1.06
CA LEU A 42 1.06 -1.17 -1.21
C LEU A 42 1.19 -0.69 -2.67
N THR A 43 1.03 -1.59 -3.63
CA THR A 43 0.98 -1.25 -5.06
C THR A 43 -0.26 -0.41 -5.39
N GLY A 44 -1.42 -0.77 -4.82
CA GLY A 44 -2.63 0.04 -4.88
C GLY A 44 -2.41 1.45 -4.34
N MET A 45 -1.74 1.56 -3.19
CA MET A 45 -1.38 2.86 -2.58
C MET A 45 -0.45 3.68 -3.48
N GLN A 46 0.58 3.07 -4.08
CA GLN A 46 1.49 3.75 -5.01
C GLN A 46 0.77 4.32 -6.23
N ASN A 47 -0.27 3.63 -6.70
CA ASN A 47 -1.00 4.00 -7.90
C ASN A 47 -2.32 4.75 -7.62
N MET A 48 -2.65 5.01 -6.35
CA MET A 48 -3.94 5.57 -5.92
C MET A 48 -5.12 4.72 -6.41
N ASP A 49 -4.95 3.41 -6.48
CA ASP A 49 -5.99 2.45 -6.85
C ASP A 49 -6.84 2.09 -5.62
N PHE A 50 -7.82 2.94 -5.36
CA PHE A 50 -8.73 2.80 -4.23
C PHE A 50 -9.53 1.49 -4.30
N SER A 51 -9.90 1.04 -5.50
CA SER A 51 -10.66 -0.19 -5.68
C SER A 51 -9.88 -1.42 -5.22
N THR A 52 -8.61 -1.52 -5.61
CA THR A 52 -7.72 -2.60 -5.14
C THR A 52 -7.51 -2.53 -3.64
N MET A 53 -7.26 -1.35 -3.08
CA MET A 53 -7.06 -1.18 -1.63
C MET A 53 -8.33 -1.56 -0.84
N GLU A 54 -9.50 -1.12 -1.29
CA GLU A 54 -10.79 -1.38 -0.64
C GLU A 54 -11.13 -2.87 -0.58
N ASN A 55 -10.87 -3.60 -1.67
CA ASN A 55 -11.09 -5.05 -1.71
C ASN A 55 -10.23 -5.84 -0.72
N LEU A 56 -9.08 -5.28 -0.33
CA LEU A 56 -8.16 -5.90 0.62
C LEU A 56 -8.42 -5.49 2.07
N LEU A 57 -9.26 -4.49 2.31
CA LEU A 57 -9.64 -4.05 3.65
C LEU A 57 -10.85 -4.84 4.17
N GLN A 58 -10.80 -5.20 5.44
CA GLN A 58 -11.93 -5.90 6.09
C GLN A 58 -13.21 -5.04 6.10
N SER A 59 -13.07 -3.73 6.21
CA SER A 59 -14.20 -2.79 6.22
C SER A 59 -14.82 -2.56 4.83
N HIS A 60 -14.07 -2.84 3.76
CA HIS A 60 -14.44 -2.47 2.39
C HIS A 60 -14.90 -1.00 2.28
N ASP A 61 -14.31 -0.12 3.08
CA ASP A 61 -14.73 1.27 3.20
C ASP A 61 -13.53 2.20 3.17
N LEU A 62 -13.31 2.82 2.02
CA LEU A 62 -12.41 3.93 1.79
C LEU A 62 -13.18 5.21 1.41
N SER A 63 -14.49 5.25 1.69
CA SER A 63 -15.35 6.38 1.27
C SER A 63 -14.84 7.74 1.69
N ALA A 64 -14.14 7.83 2.83
CA ALA A 64 -13.51 9.08 3.29
C ALA A 64 -12.38 9.57 2.37
N LEU A 65 -11.77 8.67 1.56
CA LEU A 65 -10.72 9.01 0.58
C LEU A 65 -11.26 9.02 -0.85
N ASP A 66 -12.49 8.55 -1.03
CA ASP A 66 -13.16 8.31 -2.29
C ASP A 66 -14.12 9.46 -2.67
N ASP A 67 -13.90 10.63 -2.09
CA ASP A 67 -14.63 11.84 -2.43
C ASP A 67 -14.31 12.24 -3.88
N ALA A 68 -15.35 12.52 -4.67
CA ALA A 68 -15.21 12.94 -6.07
C ALA A 68 -14.32 14.18 -6.21
N ASP A 69 -14.39 15.10 -5.25
CA ASP A 69 -13.57 16.31 -5.22
C ASP A 69 -12.08 16.00 -4.99
N ILE A 70 -11.75 14.88 -4.36
CA ILE A 70 -10.37 14.43 -4.18
C ILE A 70 -9.89 13.67 -5.42
N ARG A 71 -10.75 12.83 -6.03
CA ARG A 71 -10.37 11.97 -7.18
C ARG A 71 -10.03 12.75 -8.44
N ASP A 72 -10.79 13.78 -8.78
CA ASP A 72 -10.69 14.51 -10.04
C ASP A 72 -9.85 15.79 -9.94
N SER A 73 -9.11 15.94 -8.86
CA SER A 73 -8.38 17.17 -8.58
C SER A 73 -6.86 17.00 -8.78
N ALA A 74 -6.16 18.13 -8.85
CA ALA A 74 -4.71 18.18 -8.79
C ALA A 74 -4.12 17.58 -7.48
N TYR A 75 -4.96 17.31 -6.46
CA TYR A 75 -4.57 16.54 -5.27
C TYR A 75 -4.22 15.10 -5.62
N THR A 76 -5.01 14.43 -6.46
CA THR A 76 -4.70 13.08 -6.95
C THR A 76 -3.39 13.05 -7.70
N ASP A 77 -3.11 14.05 -8.53
CA ASP A 77 -1.84 14.18 -9.26
C ASP A 77 -0.65 14.34 -8.30
N CYS A 78 -0.80 15.16 -7.27
CA CYS A 78 0.20 15.32 -6.21
C CYS A 78 0.46 14.00 -5.50
N PHE A 79 -0.59 13.35 -4.97
CA PHE A 79 -0.44 12.09 -4.23
C PHE A 79 0.09 10.97 -5.11
N THR A 80 -0.36 10.87 -6.36
CA THR A 80 0.17 9.90 -7.32
C THR A 80 1.66 10.12 -7.57
N THR A 81 2.07 11.37 -7.75
CA THR A 81 3.48 11.74 -7.97
C THR A 81 4.35 11.36 -6.77
N VAL A 82 3.87 11.66 -5.56
CA VAL A 82 4.58 11.38 -4.30
C VAL A 82 4.62 9.87 -4.01
N ASN A 83 3.48 9.20 -4.13
CA ASN A 83 3.35 7.79 -3.79
C ASN A 83 4.11 6.88 -4.76
N LYS A 84 4.20 7.22 -6.04
CA LYS A 84 5.00 6.48 -7.02
C LYS A 84 6.50 6.44 -6.67
N LYS A 85 6.98 7.40 -5.89
CA LYS A 85 8.36 7.45 -5.41
C LYS A 85 8.57 6.67 -4.10
N MET A 86 7.50 6.18 -3.49
CA MET A 86 7.58 5.30 -2.33
C MET A 86 8.24 3.99 -2.71
N THR A 87 9.17 3.53 -1.89
CA THR A 87 9.75 2.20 -1.99
C THR A 87 9.50 1.43 -0.71
N TYR A 88 9.38 0.12 -0.81
CA TYR A 88 9.16 -0.71 0.36
C TYR A 88 9.90 -2.04 0.29
N LYS A 89 10.12 -2.62 1.46
CA LYS A 89 10.71 -3.95 1.61
C LYS A 89 10.00 -4.68 2.74
N ILE A 90 9.50 -5.87 2.46
CA ILE A 90 8.98 -6.75 3.51
C ILE A 90 10.15 -7.29 4.33
N THR A 91 10.14 -6.99 5.62
CA THR A 91 11.21 -7.35 6.55
C THR A 91 10.85 -8.53 7.45
N LYS A 92 9.54 -8.74 7.69
CA LYS A 92 9.08 -9.81 8.56
C LYS A 92 7.69 -10.29 8.14
N ASN A 93 7.50 -11.61 8.18
CA ASN A 93 6.18 -12.24 8.03
C ASN A 93 5.99 -13.26 9.16
N LYS A 94 5.06 -12.98 10.07
CA LYS A 94 4.63 -13.89 11.13
C LYS A 94 3.26 -14.43 10.74
N PHE A 95 3.22 -15.68 10.31
CA PHE A 95 2.01 -16.37 9.87
C PHE A 95 1.58 -17.40 10.91
N ASP A 96 0.30 -17.35 11.31
CA ASP A 96 -0.36 -18.31 12.19
C ASP A 96 -1.44 -19.04 11.39
N ILE A 97 -1.10 -20.25 10.95
CA ILE A 97 -2.00 -21.07 10.13
C ILE A 97 -3.22 -21.57 10.92
N GLN A 98 -3.09 -21.75 12.25
CA GLN A 98 -4.17 -22.29 13.07
C GLN A 98 -5.29 -21.26 13.24
N ASN A 99 -4.91 -19.99 13.40
CA ASN A 99 -5.85 -18.89 13.58
C ASN A 99 -6.18 -18.15 12.28
N GLY A 100 -5.55 -18.53 11.16
CA GLY A 100 -5.74 -17.85 9.89
C GLY A 100 -5.34 -16.36 9.93
N THR A 101 -4.29 -16.03 10.70
CA THR A 101 -3.83 -14.65 10.87
C THR A 101 -2.37 -14.49 10.46
N ALA A 102 -2.00 -13.27 10.09
CA ALA A 102 -0.60 -12.93 9.84
C ALA A 102 -0.28 -11.50 10.31
N LYS A 103 1.01 -11.24 10.51
CA LYS A 103 1.56 -9.90 10.72
C LYS A 103 2.73 -9.72 9.77
N VAL A 104 2.56 -8.85 8.80
CA VAL A 104 3.59 -8.51 7.81
C VAL A 104 4.20 -7.16 8.18
N THR A 105 5.50 -7.12 8.45
CA THR A 105 6.21 -5.87 8.73
C THR A 105 6.92 -5.42 7.47
N VAL A 106 6.71 -4.18 7.12
CA VAL A 106 7.23 -3.52 5.93
C VAL A 106 8.08 -2.33 6.35
N HIS A 107 9.30 -2.27 5.87
CA HIS A 107 10.11 -1.06 5.92
C HIS A 107 9.78 -0.22 4.69
N MET A 108 9.32 0.99 4.91
CA MET A 108 8.89 1.91 3.85
C MET A 108 9.77 3.15 3.85
N LYS A 109 10.16 3.58 2.65
CA LYS A 109 10.77 4.88 2.40
C LYS A 109 9.82 5.68 1.52
N TYR A 110 9.43 6.85 1.98
CA TYR A 110 8.44 7.70 1.32
C TYR A 110 8.89 9.15 1.32
N ILE A 111 8.29 9.97 0.45
CA ILE A 111 8.55 11.41 0.45
C ILE A 111 7.90 12.03 1.69
N ASP A 112 8.71 12.73 2.48
CA ASP A 112 8.24 13.64 3.51
C ASP A 112 7.72 14.92 2.83
N GLY A 113 6.40 15.09 2.83
CA GLY A 113 5.74 16.21 2.16
C GLY A 113 6.01 17.58 2.76
N THR A 114 6.83 17.70 3.81
CA THR A 114 7.08 18.97 4.52
C THR A 114 7.57 20.08 3.59
N ASN A 115 8.54 19.77 2.72
CA ASN A 115 9.09 20.77 1.78
C ASN A 115 8.07 21.16 0.70
N ILE A 116 7.31 20.18 0.20
CA ILE A 116 6.23 20.40 -0.79
C ILE A 116 5.17 21.31 -0.20
N TYR A 117 4.73 21.01 1.01
CA TYR A 117 3.71 21.78 1.71
C TYR A 117 4.18 23.21 2.01
N ALA A 118 5.41 23.36 2.53
CA ALA A 118 5.98 24.67 2.82
C ALA A 118 6.10 25.55 1.58
N ALA A 119 6.58 25.01 0.46
CA ALA A 119 6.65 25.70 -0.82
C ALA A 119 5.26 26.12 -1.32
N THR A 120 4.29 25.21 -1.23
CA THR A 120 2.89 25.47 -1.61
C THR A 120 2.30 26.64 -0.84
N ILE A 121 2.42 26.64 0.50
CA ILE A 121 1.89 27.70 1.35
C ILE A 121 2.58 29.03 1.07
N GLN A 122 3.89 29.03 0.90
CA GLN A 122 4.64 30.24 0.57
C GLN A 122 4.16 30.86 -0.77
N GLU A 123 4.02 30.05 -1.78
CA GLU A 123 3.59 30.51 -3.10
C GLU A 123 2.13 30.93 -3.13
N TYR A 124 1.27 30.18 -2.47
CA TYR A 124 -0.13 30.54 -2.26
C TYR A 124 -0.26 31.93 -1.61
N THR A 125 0.45 32.15 -0.50
CA THR A 125 0.44 33.43 0.22
C THR A 125 0.85 34.58 -0.71
N ARG A 126 1.89 34.36 -1.50
CA ARG A 126 2.36 35.36 -2.48
C ARG A 126 1.30 35.65 -3.54
N LYS A 127 0.66 34.62 -4.13
CA LYS A 127 -0.37 34.78 -5.18
C LYS A 127 -1.61 35.49 -4.64
N VAL A 128 -2.07 35.15 -3.43
CA VAL A 128 -3.18 35.81 -2.78
C VAL A 128 -2.88 37.29 -2.49
N ALA A 129 -1.69 37.61 -2.01
CA ALA A 129 -1.28 38.99 -1.78
C ALA A 129 -1.27 39.80 -3.08
N VAL A 130 -0.77 39.23 -4.19
CA VAL A 130 -0.79 39.87 -5.51
C VAL A 130 -2.23 40.11 -6.00
N ALA A 131 -3.12 39.13 -5.85
CA ALA A 131 -4.53 39.27 -6.22
C ALA A 131 -5.21 40.38 -5.42
N ALA A 132 -5.01 40.41 -4.10
CA ALA A 132 -5.55 41.44 -3.23
C ALA A 132 -5.04 42.83 -3.59
N TYR A 133 -3.77 42.99 -3.90
CA TYR A 133 -3.18 44.23 -4.38
C TYR A 133 -3.77 44.71 -5.69
N ALA A 134 -4.11 43.77 -6.56
CA ALA A 134 -4.79 44.05 -7.85
C ALA A 134 -6.30 44.30 -7.72
N GLY A 135 -6.84 44.26 -6.49
CA GLY A 135 -8.29 44.42 -6.25
C GLY A 135 -9.13 43.23 -6.74
N LYS A 136 -8.52 42.07 -6.96
CA LYS A 136 -9.21 40.87 -7.43
C LYS A 136 -9.73 40.12 -6.19
N GLU A 137 -11.05 40.00 -6.08
CA GLU A 137 -11.67 39.08 -5.13
C GLU A 137 -11.50 37.63 -5.62
N MET A 138 -11.14 36.74 -4.74
CA MET A 138 -11.02 35.31 -5.02
C MET A 138 -12.16 34.58 -4.32
N THR A 139 -12.84 33.73 -5.06
CA THR A 139 -13.87 32.85 -4.52
C THR A 139 -13.21 31.69 -3.77
N GLN A 140 -13.99 30.93 -3.01
CA GLN A 140 -13.50 29.74 -2.33
C GLN A 140 -13.01 28.67 -3.33
N ASP A 141 -13.71 28.55 -4.46
CA ASP A 141 -13.34 27.62 -5.53
C ASP A 141 -12.01 28.02 -6.18
N ASP A 142 -11.81 29.32 -6.48
CA ASP A 142 -10.52 29.82 -6.99
C ASP A 142 -9.36 29.50 -6.04
N ILE A 143 -9.60 29.57 -4.73
CA ILE A 143 -8.60 29.26 -3.69
C ILE A 143 -8.28 27.77 -3.69
N GLN A 144 -9.29 26.91 -3.72
CA GLN A 144 -9.10 25.46 -3.72
C GLN A 144 -8.37 25.00 -4.98
N GLU A 145 -8.79 25.47 -6.14
CA GLU A 145 -8.16 25.15 -7.42
C GLU A 145 -6.70 25.62 -7.46
N MET A 146 -6.43 26.82 -6.97
CA MET A 146 -5.05 27.35 -6.87
C MET A 146 -4.18 26.50 -5.93
N LEU A 147 -4.69 26.13 -4.74
CA LEU A 147 -3.94 25.30 -3.79
C LEU A 147 -3.65 23.92 -4.37
N ALA A 148 -4.63 23.30 -5.02
CA ALA A 148 -4.45 21.99 -5.64
C ALA A 148 -3.41 22.04 -6.77
N ALA A 149 -3.47 23.07 -7.64
CA ALA A 149 -2.50 23.25 -8.72
C ALA A 149 -1.07 23.49 -8.19
N LEU A 150 -0.92 24.33 -7.16
CA LEU A 150 0.37 24.60 -6.53
C LEU A 150 0.95 23.36 -5.82
N LEU A 151 0.09 22.56 -5.21
CA LEU A 151 0.50 21.32 -4.55
C LEU A 151 1.04 20.33 -5.59
N ALA A 152 0.35 20.15 -6.72
CA ALA A 152 0.78 19.30 -7.81
C ALA A 152 2.10 19.77 -8.45
N GLU A 153 2.25 21.10 -8.68
CA GLU A 153 3.47 21.71 -9.19
C GLU A 153 4.65 21.47 -8.24
N ASN A 154 4.47 21.75 -6.95
CA ASN A 154 5.52 21.59 -5.95
C ASN A 154 5.85 20.11 -5.67
N ALA A 155 4.92 19.18 -5.83
CA ALA A 155 5.18 17.75 -5.73
C ALA A 155 6.19 17.25 -6.78
N SER A 156 6.28 17.94 -7.92
CA SER A 156 7.21 17.60 -9.00
C SER A 156 8.50 18.42 -9.01
N THR A 157 8.52 19.58 -8.37
CA THR A 157 9.62 20.56 -8.48
C THR A 157 10.37 20.83 -7.18
N ALA A 158 9.73 20.60 -6.00
CA ALA A 158 10.39 20.83 -4.71
C ALA A 158 11.50 19.80 -4.45
N ASP A 159 12.49 20.20 -3.63
CA ASP A 159 13.55 19.31 -3.17
C ASP A 159 12.93 18.11 -2.40
N GLU A 160 13.24 16.92 -2.89
CA GLU A 160 12.75 15.68 -2.31
C GLU A 160 13.40 15.41 -0.96
N LYS A 161 12.58 15.30 0.08
CA LYS A 161 12.99 14.84 1.39
C LYS A 161 12.35 13.49 1.66
N TYR A 162 13.15 12.51 2.00
CA TYR A 162 12.66 11.16 2.31
C TYR A 162 12.65 10.90 3.80
N SER A 163 11.63 10.19 4.24
CA SER A 163 11.50 9.61 5.58
C SER A 163 11.30 8.11 5.48
N GLU A 164 11.65 7.39 6.54
CA GLU A 164 11.57 5.93 6.62
C GLU A 164 10.76 5.53 7.85
N ILE A 165 9.98 4.46 7.71
CA ILE A 165 9.14 3.94 8.79
C ILE A 165 8.95 2.43 8.64
N ASP A 166 8.86 1.74 9.77
CA ASP A 166 8.43 0.35 9.82
C ASP A 166 6.96 0.25 10.20
N ILE A 167 6.15 -0.31 9.32
CA ILE A 167 4.72 -0.52 9.55
C ILE A 167 4.43 -2.02 9.61
N THR A 168 3.64 -2.44 10.58
CA THR A 168 3.19 -3.82 10.69
C THR A 168 1.70 -3.90 10.35
N TYR A 169 1.38 -4.59 9.27
CA TYR A 169 0.02 -4.85 8.81
C TYR A 169 -0.50 -6.13 9.45
N PRO A 170 -1.58 -6.05 10.25
CA PRO A 170 -2.31 -7.23 10.69
C PRO A 170 -3.22 -7.71 9.56
N LEU A 171 -3.18 -9.02 9.27
CA LEU A 171 -4.01 -9.64 8.24
C LEU A 171 -4.80 -10.80 8.84
N ILE A 172 -5.99 -11.00 8.31
CA ILE A 172 -6.86 -12.14 8.63
C ILE A 172 -7.24 -12.83 7.33
N LYS A 173 -7.36 -14.15 7.41
CA LYS A 173 -7.87 -14.94 6.29
C LYS A 173 -9.39 -14.84 6.26
N ILE A 174 -9.96 -14.46 5.10
CA ILE A 174 -11.40 -14.41 4.86
C ILE A 174 -11.73 -15.50 3.83
N GLY A 175 -12.64 -16.42 4.19
CA GLY A 175 -13.05 -17.51 3.30
C GLY A 175 -11.99 -18.60 3.13
N ASN A 176 -11.97 -19.23 1.96
CA ASN A 176 -11.09 -20.35 1.63
C ASN A 176 -9.85 -19.94 0.80
N ASP A 177 -9.72 -18.67 0.48
CA ASP A 177 -8.61 -18.14 -0.34
C ASP A 177 -7.42 -17.70 0.47
#